data_d856e3579ddc3d675e545acc71b6d4bf
#
_entry.id   d856e3579ddc3d675e545acc71b6d4bf
#
_cell.length_a   1.000
_cell.length_b   1.000
_cell.length_c   1.000
_cell.angle_alpha   90.00
_cell.angle_beta   90.00
_cell.angle_gamma   90.00
#
_symmetry.space_group_name_H-M   'P 1'
#
loop_
_entity.id
_entity.type
_entity.pdbx_description
1 polymer ?
#
loop_
_entity_poly.entity_id
_entity_poly.type
_entity_poly.pdbx_seq_one_letter_code
_entity_poly.pdbx_strand_id
1 'polypeptide(L)'
;MCRRVLLTLLFLGLSAGSFAVESGPVTLTIVRAEQKTRDRIVLYLVDTPIYQEDPYFEVTVRAGEWVVVGERDPEHRWETLPGDWKPGAKVQGRVEKHRLYLRRPDGSYLRFIITSRAQAPAEQHE
;
A
#
# COMPACT_ATOMS: atom_id res chain seq x y z
N MET A 1 57.43 23.42 -10.55
CA MET A 1 56.94 23.21 -10.62
C MET A 1 56.04 22.77 -10.64
N CYS A 2 55.66 22.60 -10.70
CA CYS A 2 54.80 22.26 -10.69
C CYS A 2 54.01 21.70 -10.54
N ARG A 3 53.68 21.52 -10.42
CA ARG A 3 52.95 21.00 -10.33
C ARG A 3 52.00 20.51 -10.17
N ARG A 4 51.55 20.47 -10.07
CA ARG A 4 50.72 20.03 -10.01
C ARG A 4 49.74 19.61 -9.95
N VAL A 5 49.31 19.40 -9.98
CA VAL A 5 48.40 19.05 -9.96
C VAL A 5 47.54 18.53 -9.87
N LEU A 6 47.12 18.32 -9.86
CA LEU A 6 46.25 17.88 -9.86
C LEU A 6 45.37 17.42 -9.72
N LEU A 7 44.92 17.24 -9.64
CA LEU A 7 44.08 16.83 -9.57
C LEU A 7 43.18 16.43 -9.49
N THR A 8 42.78 16.25 -9.53
CA THR A 8 41.92 15.92 -9.45
C THR A 8 40.98 15.51 -9.39
N LEU A 9 40.58 15.34 -9.43
CA LEU A 9 39.64 14.97 -9.44
C LEU A 9 38.75 14.50 -9.39
N LEU A 10 38.35 14.26 -9.38
CA LEU A 10 37.51 13.84 -9.43
C LEU A 10 36.61 13.40 -9.27
N PHE A 11 36.02 13.22 -9.21
CA PHE A 11 35.13 12.77 -9.07
C PHE A 11 34.19 12.43 -9.11
N LEU A 12 33.75 12.25 -9.10
CA LEU A 12 32.97 12.07 -9.15
C LEU A 12 32.05 11.53 -9.05
N GLY A 13 31.51 11.21 -8.92
CA GLY A 13 30.62 10.76 -8.74
C GLY A 13 29.82 10.35 -8.91
N LEU A 14 29.34 10.05 -9.00
CA LEU A 14 28.56 9.66 -9.22
C LEU A 14 27.60 9.29 -8.91
N SER A 15 27.13 9.24 -8.69
CA SER A 15 26.26 9.00 -8.37
C SER A 15 25.32 8.47 -8.63
N ALA A 16 25.02 8.15 -8.88
CA ALA A 16 24.20 7.63 -9.21
C ALA A 16 23.21 7.11 -8.77
N GLY A 17 22.85 6.89 -8.69
CA GLY A 17 22.05 6.40 -8.33
C GLY A 17 21.03 6.12 -8.16
N SER A 18 20.66 6.10 -8.00
CA SER A 18 19.88 6.01 -7.64
C SER A 18 18.70 5.67 -7.80
N PHE A 19 18.24 5.30 -8.08
CA PHE A 19 17.16 4.97 -8.24
C PHE A 19 16.74 3.98 -7.69
N ALA A 20 16.97 3.79 -7.36
CA ALA A 20 16.66 2.87 -6.85
C ALA A 20 15.57 2.63 -6.26
N VAL A 21 15.18 2.39 -6.18
CA VAL A 21 14.24 2.01 -5.78
C VAL A 21 14.03 1.71 -4.60
N GLU A 22 13.87 2.05 -4.06
CA GLU A 22 13.78 1.76 -2.97
C GLU A 22 12.86 1.16 -2.52
N SER A 23 12.80 0.47 -1.97
CA SER A 23 11.81 -0.29 -1.40
C SER A 23 11.64 -0.05 0.04
N GLY A 24 12.15 1.02 0.54
CA GLY A 24 11.94 1.38 1.92
C GLY A 24 10.52 1.85 2.16
N PRO A 25 10.14 1.96 3.43
CA PRO A 25 8.81 2.46 3.73
C PRO A 25 8.65 3.90 3.29
N VAL A 26 7.45 4.22 2.85
CA VAL A 26 7.09 5.57 2.46
C VAL A 26 5.85 5.97 3.23
N THR A 27 5.54 7.26 3.25
CA THR A 27 4.34 7.74 3.90
C THR A 27 3.21 7.71 2.90
N LEU A 28 2.13 7.04 3.29
CA LEU A 28 0.94 6.91 2.47
C LEU A 28 -0.21 7.60 3.19
N THR A 29 -1.17 8.10 2.43
CA THR A 29 -2.35 8.73 2.99
C THR A 29 -3.52 7.79 2.82
N ILE A 30 -4.21 7.51 3.91
CA ILE A 30 -5.43 6.69 3.87
C ILE A 30 -6.53 7.53 3.23
N VAL A 31 -7.10 7.02 2.15
CA VAL A 31 -8.29 7.62 1.56
C VAL A 31 -9.52 6.99 2.17
N ARG A 32 -9.50 5.69 2.38
CA ARG A 32 -10.61 4.96 2.96
C ARG A 32 -10.11 3.63 3.46
N ALA A 33 -10.66 3.19 4.57
CA ALA A 33 -10.37 1.88 5.12
C ALA A 33 -11.68 1.35 5.67
N GLU A 34 -12.15 0.22 5.15
CA GLU A 34 -13.43 -0.31 5.56
C GLU A 34 -13.42 -1.82 5.55
N GLN A 35 -14.34 -2.37 6.33
CA GLN A 35 -14.61 -3.79 6.28
C GLN A 35 -15.85 -3.99 5.41
N LYS A 36 -15.74 -4.92 4.48
CA LYS A 36 -16.81 -5.27 3.56
C LYS A 36 -17.08 -6.75 3.66
N THR A 37 -18.13 -7.19 3.01
CA THR A 37 -18.43 -8.62 2.92
C THR A 37 -18.65 -8.97 1.48
N ARG A 38 -18.38 -10.22 1.17
CA ARG A 38 -18.68 -10.79 -0.13
C ARG A 38 -19.38 -12.11 0.09
N ASP A 39 -20.30 -12.43 -0.81
CA ASP A 39 -21.03 -13.69 -0.73
C ASP A 39 -20.23 -14.78 -1.41
N ARG A 40 -20.23 -15.93 -0.80
CA ARG A 40 -19.58 -17.10 -1.33
C ARG A 40 -20.55 -18.27 -1.23
N ILE A 41 -20.72 -19.00 -2.33
CA ILE A 41 -21.55 -20.18 -2.32
C ILE A 41 -20.74 -21.30 -1.66
N VAL A 42 -21.26 -21.84 -0.57
CA VAL A 42 -20.56 -22.89 0.17
C VAL A 42 -21.08 -24.27 -0.15
N LEU A 43 -22.37 -24.38 -0.54
CA LEU A 43 -22.92 -25.64 -0.95
C LEU A 43 -24.26 -25.40 -1.63
N TYR A 44 -24.83 -26.46 -2.21
CA TYR A 44 -26.14 -26.44 -2.79
C TYR A 44 -27.03 -27.42 -2.05
N LEU A 45 -28.23 -27.00 -1.74
CA LEU A 45 -29.27 -27.88 -1.20
C LEU A 45 -30.39 -27.95 -2.21
N VAL A 46 -30.51 -29.08 -2.89
CA VAL A 46 -31.58 -29.32 -3.85
C VAL A 46 -31.67 -28.15 -4.83
N ASP A 47 -30.59 -27.87 -5.53
CA ASP A 47 -30.51 -26.80 -6.52
C ASP A 47 -30.57 -25.40 -5.93
N THR A 48 -30.61 -25.27 -4.60
CA THR A 48 -30.63 -23.96 -3.96
C THR A 48 -29.25 -23.65 -3.46
N PRO A 49 -28.61 -22.57 -3.94
CA PRO A 49 -27.27 -22.22 -3.42
C PRO A 49 -27.39 -21.66 -2.02
N ILE A 50 -26.49 -22.09 -1.16
CA ILE A 50 -26.37 -21.58 0.19
C ILE A 50 -25.16 -20.67 0.21
N TYR A 51 -25.38 -19.43 0.64
CA TYR A 51 -24.34 -18.42 0.63
C TYR A 51 -23.79 -18.22 2.04
N GLN A 52 -22.55 -17.86 2.09
CA GLN A 52 -21.91 -17.42 3.31
C GLN A 52 -21.30 -16.06 3.03
N GLU A 53 -21.52 -15.15 3.97
CA GLU A 53 -20.89 -13.83 3.87
C GLU A 53 -19.50 -13.90 4.49
N ASP A 54 -18.50 -13.58 3.69
CA ASP A 54 -17.12 -13.57 4.14
C ASP A 54 -16.69 -12.12 4.28
N PRO A 55 -16.18 -11.73 5.46
CA PRO A 55 -15.65 -10.38 5.60
C PRO A 55 -14.31 -10.24 4.91
N TYR A 56 -14.01 -9.06 4.45
CA TYR A 56 -12.69 -8.71 3.97
C TYR A 56 -12.48 -7.22 4.22
N PHE A 57 -11.22 -6.83 4.24
CA PHE A 57 -10.86 -5.44 4.42
C PHE A 57 -10.45 -4.84 3.08
N GLU A 58 -10.91 -3.63 2.84
CA GLU A 58 -10.50 -2.89 1.66
C GLU A 58 -9.94 -1.56 2.11
N VAL A 59 -8.73 -1.26 1.69
CA VAL A 59 -8.07 -0.01 2.04
C VAL A 59 -7.68 0.67 0.75
N THR A 60 -8.01 1.95 0.65
CA THR A 60 -7.58 2.78 -0.46
C THR A 60 -6.59 3.78 0.10
N VAL A 61 -5.40 3.82 -0.51
CA VAL A 61 -4.36 4.73 -0.07
C VAL A 61 -3.87 5.54 -1.25
N ARG A 62 -3.34 6.69 -0.92
CA ARG A 62 -2.70 7.54 -1.92
C ARG A 62 -1.20 7.44 -1.72
N ALA A 63 -0.51 7.05 -2.76
CA ALA A 63 0.94 6.92 -2.78
C ALA A 63 1.48 7.86 -3.85
N GLY A 64 1.85 9.07 -3.45
CA GLY A 64 2.26 10.07 -4.40
C GLY A 64 1.14 10.41 -5.38
N GLU A 65 1.35 10.13 -6.64
CA GLU A 65 0.35 10.39 -7.66
C GLU A 65 -0.57 9.21 -7.91
N TRP A 66 -0.41 8.13 -7.16
CA TRP A 66 -1.18 6.92 -7.40
C TRP A 66 -2.18 6.70 -6.29
N VAL A 67 -3.34 6.20 -6.66
CA VAL A 67 -4.34 5.71 -5.72
C VAL A 67 -4.36 4.21 -5.85
N VAL A 68 -4.11 3.52 -4.75
CA VAL A 68 -3.95 2.08 -4.73
C VAL A 68 -5.02 1.49 -3.83
N VAL A 69 -5.72 0.50 -4.33
CA VAL A 69 -6.72 -0.23 -3.55
C VAL A 69 -6.18 -1.60 -3.23
N GLY A 70 -6.19 -1.95 -1.97
CA GLY A 70 -5.76 -3.26 -1.53
C GLY A 70 -6.83 -3.95 -0.73
N GLU A 71 -6.86 -5.28 -0.82
CA GLU A 71 -7.81 -6.11 -0.10
C GLU A 71 -7.07 -7.13 0.72
N ARG A 72 -7.65 -7.46 1.86
CA ARG A 72 -7.06 -8.44 2.76
C ARG A 72 -8.18 -9.26 3.39
N ASP A 73 -8.01 -10.58 3.39
CA ASP A 73 -8.89 -11.46 4.15
C ASP A 73 -8.38 -11.52 5.57
N PRO A 74 -9.25 -11.38 6.57
CA PRO A 74 -8.81 -11.50 7.96
C PRO A 74 -8.22 -12.87 8.24
N GLU A 75 -7.17 -12.91 9.03
CA GLU A 75 -6.59 -14.19 9.44
C GLU A 75 -7.45 -14.89 10.46
N HIS A 76 -8.21 -14.12 11.23
CA HIS A 76 -9.14 -14.69 12.20
C HIS A 76 -10.29 -13.73 12.35
N ARG A 77 -11.39 -14.25 12.88
CA ARG A 77 -12.65 -13.51 12.83
C ARG A 77 -12.66 -12.24 13.68
N TRP A 78 -11.75 -12.12 14.62
CA TRP A 78 -11.68 -10.92 15.43
C TRP A 78 -10.67 -9.91 14.95
N GLU A 79 -10.05 -10.17 13.82
CA GLU A 79 -9.11 -9.19 13.26
C GLU A 79 -9.86 -7.94 12.83
N THR A 80 -9.31 -6.78 13.17
CA THR A 80 -9.91 -5.51 12.77
C THR A 80 -8.81 -4.60 12.24
N LEU A 81 -9.22 -3.61 11.48
CA LEU A 81 -8.30 -2.57 11.04
C LEU A 81 -8.07 -1.59 12.18
N PRO A 82 -6.87 -0.99 12.26
CA PRO A 82 -6.64 0.03 13.27
C PRO A 82 -7.66 1.15 13.18
N GLY A 83 -8.14 1.58 14.33
CA GLY A 83 -9.19 2.60 14.37
C GLY A 83 -8.73 3.97 13.93
N ASP A 84 -7.43 4.22 13.90
CA ASP A 84 -6.91 5.51 13.45
C ASP A 84 -6.66 5.56 11.94
N TRP A 85 -6.98 4.50 11.22
CA TRP A 85 -6.89 4.50 9.76
C TRP A 85 -8.15 5.15 9.17
N LYS A 86 -8.22 6.46 9.30
CA LYS A 86 -9.35 7.24 8.83
C LYS A 86 -8.93 8.07 7.64
N PRO A 87 -9.91 8.53 6.83
CA PRO A 87 -9.55 9.37 5.68
C PRO A 87 -8.65 10.53 6.09
N GLY A 88 -7.55 10.68 5.38
CA GLY A 88 -6.57 11.71 5.67
C GLY A 88 -5.44 11.27 6.59
N ALA A 89 -5.57 10.11 7.23
CA ALA A 89 -4.52 9.63 8.12
C ALA A 89 -3.28 9.27 7.33
N LYS A 90 -2.12 9.48 7.93
CA LYS A 90 -0.85 9.13 7.32
C LYS A 90 -0.34 7.85 7.96
N VAL A 91 0.10 6.91 7.14
CA VAL A 91 0.68 5.68 7.65
C VAL A 91 1.94 5.39 6.88
N GLN A 92 2.84 4.67 7.53
CA GLN A 92 4.01 4.17 6.84
C GLN A 92 3.65 2.88 6.13
N GLY A 93 4.18 2.71 4.94
CA GLY A 93 3.86 1.51 4.21
C GLY A 93 4.78 1.33 3.03
N ARG A 94 4.50 0.30 2.27
CA ARG A 94 5.30 -0.05 1.12
C ARG A 94 4.38 -0.53 0.03
N VAL A 95 4.56 -0.03 -1.18
CA VAL A 95 3.78 -0.46 -2.32
C VAL A 95 4.71 -1.29 -3.20
N GLU A 96 4.37 -2.54 -3.39
CA GLU A 96 5.09 -3.43 -4.28
C GLU A 96 4.24 -3.70 -5.49
N LYS A 97 4.68 -4.59 -6.34
CA LYS A 97 4.00 -4.78 -7.61
C LYS A 97 2.55 -5.26 -7.42
N HIS A 98 2.36 -6.20 -6.51
CA HIS A 98 1.02 -6.77 -6.29
C HIS A 98 0.59 -6.69 -4.84
N ARG A 99 1.40 -6.12 -3.98
CA ARG A 99 1.12 -6.10 -2.56
C ARG A 99 1.31 -4.73 -1.98
N LEU A 100 0.47 -4.44 -1.01
CA LEU A 100 0.52 -3.20 -0.25
C LEU A 100 0.74 -3.58 1.20
N TYR A 101 1.75 -2.98 1.81
CA TYR A 101 2.03 -3.22 3.23
C TYR A 101 1.78 -1.92 3.97
N LEU A 102 0.99 -2.00 5.02
CA LEU A 102 0.68 -0.84 5.85
C LEU A 102 1.08 -1.14 7.29
N ARG A 103 1.76 -0.20 7.90
CA ARG A 103 2.27 -0.38 9.24
C ARG A 103 1.19 -0.06 10.26
N ARG A 104 0.95 -1.00 11.17
CA ARG A 104 0.03 -0.78 12.27
C ARG A 104 0.72 0.03 13.37
N PRO A 105 -0.07 0.62 14.29
CA PRO A 105 0.52 1.37 15.40
C PRO A 105 1.49 0.57 16.24
N ASP A 106 1.35 -0.75 16.31
CA ASP A 106 2.26 -1.58 17.08
C ASP A 106 3.55 -1.89 16.34
N GLY A 107 3.72 -1.38 15.12
CA GLY A 107 4.93 -1.55 14.36
C GLY A 107 4.92 -2.71 13.38
N SER A 108 3.93 -3.59 13.46
CA SER A 108 3.83 -4.69 12.51
C SER A 108 3.16 -4.21 11.23
N TYR A 109 3.27 -5.02 10.18
CA TYR A 109 2.68 -4.68 8.90
C TYR A 109 1.53 -5.59 8.56
N LEU A 110 0.47 -5.02 8.01
CA LEU A 110 -0.60 -5.78 7.39
C LEU A 110 -0.36 -5.80 5.89
N ARG A 111 -0.54 -6.97 5.31
CA ARG A 111 -0.34 -7.16 3.89
C ARG A 111 -1.68 -7.19 3.18
N PHE A 112 -1.79 -6.43 2.12
CA PHE A 112 -2.97 -6.37 1.27
C PHE A 112 -2.57 -6.76 -0.14
N ILE A 113 -3.48 -7.37 -0.86
CA ILE A 113 -3.30 -7.66 -2.27
C ILE A 113 -3.85 -6.46 -3.04
N ILE A 114 -3.06 -5.91 -3.94
CA ILE A 114 -3.49 -4.77 -4.72
C ILE A 114 -4.46 -5.25 -5.78
N THR A 115 -5.66 -4.69 -5.75
CA THR A 115 -6.70 -5.04 -6.72
C THR A 115 -6.89 -3.97 -7.77
N SER A 116 -6.41 -2.75 -7.51
CA SER A 116 -6.58 -1.66 -8.44
C SER A 116 -5.53 -0.59 -8.14
N ARG A 117 -5.06 0.04 -9.17
CA ARG A 117 -4.25 1.24 -9.00
C ARG A 117 -4.55 2.16 -10.15
N ALA A 118 -4.66 3.45 -9.83
CA ALA A 118 -4.98 4.46 -10.81
C ALA A 118 -4.18 5.70 -10.49
N GLN A 119 -3.91 6.48 -11.50
CA GLN A 119 -3.26 7.76 -11.27
C GLN A 119 -4.26 8.72 -10.65
N ALA A 120 -3.85 9.42 -9.61
CA ALA A 120 -4.74 10.33 -8.91
C ALA A 120 -5.12 11.47 -9.85
N PRO A 121 -6.38 11.97 -9.76
CA PRO A 121 -6.77 13.13 -10.55
C PRO A 121 -5.89 14.33 -10.21
N ALA A 122 -5.60 15.10 -11.19
CA ALA A 122 -4.88 16.33 -10.96
C ALA A 122 -5.67 17.19 -10.01
N GLU A 123 -5.67 17.70 -9.35
CA GLU A 123 -6.34 18.22 -8.55
C GLU A 123 -7.03 19.05 -8.48
N GLN A 124 -7.44 19.17 -8.52
CA GLN A 124 -8.10 19.68 -8.52
C GLN A 124 -8.42 20.29 -7.64
N HIS A 125 -8.59 20.95 -7.40
CA HIS A 125 -8.91 21.35 -6.68
C HIS A 125 -9.32 22.01 -6.57
N GLU A 126 -9.70 22.37 -6.57
CA GLU A 126 -10.11 22.97 -6.29
C GLU A 126 -10.20 23.36 -5.92
#